data_4fe723b0da1f6119e0f55a640b84aff6
#
_entry.id   4fe723b0da1f6119e0f55a640b84aff6
#
_cell.length_a   1.000
_cell.length_b   1.000
_cell.length_c   1.000
_cell.angle_alpha   90.00
_cell.angle_beta   90.00
_cell.angle_gamma   90.00
#
_symmetry.space_group_name_H-M   'P 1'
#
loop_
_entity.id
_entity.type
_entity.pdbx_description
1 polymer ?
#
loop_
_entity_poly.entity_id
_entity_poly.type
_entity_poly.pdbx_seq_one_letter_code
_entity_poly.pdbx_strand_id
1 'polypeptide(L)'
;MSRSSQRSTIKDMTNGNPAKLILGFAVPMLMGLLFQQFYSMVDTIIVGKFLGVDALASVGSTSAINFMINGFVIGVCTGFSIPVAQRFGAQDYKDMRRFVANAGWIASCFAVIMTVIVCLMTRQILVWMQTPDNIIDGAYSYIFFVFAGIPATYLYNTLAGIIRALGDSKTPVYFLILSSLLNIALDLLFIVQIGTGTAGAAYATVISQAVSGILCLIYMKKKFEILHMHREETRISGRHIYILCKMGVPMGLQYSITAIGSVVIQTAINSLGSIAVASVTAGQKIGMFFCCPFDALGGTMATYAGQNAGAGKVDRIRQGVRSATLIGGIYSIAACIVLTVFGGVIPLLFVDASETVVIHQAHLFLTFNSLFYIPLTIVNVWRFTIQGMGYSLLAILAGVCEMIARAMVGFLLVPIFGYIIICFASPLAWLLADAFLIPAFFYCQKHLLSEKARMD
;
A
#
# COMPACT_ATOMS: atom_id res chain seq x y z
N MET A 1 2.67 -44.17 -13.56
CA MET A 1 1.98 -43.14 -14.39
C MET A 1 2.29 -41.77 -13.86
N SER A 2 2.82 -40.90 -14.69
CA SER A 2 3.49 -39.67 -14.37
C SER A 2 2.56 -38.69 -13.63
N ARG A 3 3.00 -38.19 -12.46
CA ARG A 3 2.51 -36.96 -11.90
C ARG A 3 2.98 -35.83 -12.83
N SER A 4 2.14 -35.46 -13.79
CA SER A 4 2.35 -34.32 -14.65
C SER A 4 2.56 -33.08 -13.76
N SER A 5 3.66 -32.40 -14.00
CA SER A 5 4.09 -31.15 -13.36
C SER A 5 3.01 -30.06 -13.48
N GLN A 6 2.04 -30.06 -12.58
CA GLN A 6 1.35 -28.82 -12.27
C GLN A 6 2.42 -27.91 -11.66
N ARG A 7 2.91 -26.93 -12.44
CA ARG A 7 3.75 -25.84 -11.93
C ARG A 7 2.96 -25.19 -10.80
N SER A 8 3.27 -25.55 -9.55
CA SER A 8 2.66 -24.92 -8.40
C SER A 8 3.02 -23.44 -8.47
N THR A 9 2.02 -22.56 -8.39
CA THR A 9 2.22 -21.10 -8.34
C THR A 9 2.92 -20.70 -7.03
N ILE A 10 2.86 -21.56 -6.04
CA ILE A 10 3.54 -21.44 -4.74
C ILE A 10 5.05 -21.50 -4.93
N LYS A 11 5.77 -20.50 -4.41
CA LYS A 11 7.22 -20.41 -4.46
C LYS A 11 7.84 -20.35 -3.08
N ASP A 12 8.73 -21.30 -2.82
CA ASP A 12 9.62 -21.23 -1.67
C ASP A 12 10.72 -20.20 -1.92
N MET A 13 10.71 -19.12 -1.16
CA MET A 13 11.72 -18.05 -1.24
C MET A 13 12.92 -18.32 -0.32
N THR A 14 12.95 -19.45 0.37
CA THR A 14 14.04 -19.82 1.28
C THR A 14 15.21 -20.52 0.55
N ASN A 15 15.06 -20.85 -0.74
CA ASN A 15 16.06 -21.54 -1.55
C ASN A 15 16.25 -20.86 -2.90
N GLY A 16 17.47 -20.91 -3.45
CA GLY A 16 17.82 -20.32 -4.74
C GLY A 16 18.44 -18.91 -4.64
N ASN A 17 18.67 -18.26 -5.79
CA ASN A 17 19.31 -16.94 -5.84
C ASN A 17 18.35 -15.85 -5.37
N PRO A 18 18.71 -15.04 -4.32
CA PRO A 18 17.84 -14.02 -3.76
C PRO A 18 17.36 -12.98 -4.79
N ALA A 19 18.25 -12.47 -5.65
CA ALA A 19 17.90 -11.45 -6.63
C ALA A 19 16.87 -11.96 -7.65
N LYS A 20 17.02 -13.20 -8.14
CA LYS A 20 16.06 -13.82 -9.06
C LYS A 20 14.70 -14.06 -8.41
N LEU A 21 14.68 -14.46 -7.14
CA LEU A 21 13.45 -14.68 -6.38
C LEU A 21 12.72 -13.36 -6.14
N ILE A 22 13.46 -12.33 -5.72
CA ILE A 22 12.92 -10.98 -5.45
C ILE A 22 12.37 -10.38 -6.74
N LEU A 23 13.13 -10.36 -7.84
CA LEU A 23 12.64 -9.85 -9.13
C LEU A 23 11.43 -10.65 -9.65
N GLY A 24 11.50 -11.97 -9.57
CA GLY A 24 10.41 -12.84 -10.02
C GLY A 24 9.11 -12.70 -9.23
N PHE A 25 9.17 -12.14 -8.02
CA PHE A 25 8.01 -11.81 -7.19
C PHE A 25 7.60 -10.34 -7.34
N ALA A 26 8.58 -9.42 -7.36
CA ALA A 26 8.34 -7.97 -7.44
C ALA A 26 7.72 -7.53 -8.77
N VAL A 27 8.16 -8.11 -9.90
CA VAL A 27 7.67 -7.71 -11.24
C VAL A 27 6.15 -7.92 -11.40
N PRO A 28 5.56 -9.09 -11.09
CA PRO A 28 4.11 -9.22 -11.12
C PRO A 28 3.41 -8.27 -10.15
N MET A 29 3.96 -8.08 -8.95
CA MET A 29 3.40 -7.17 -7.96
C MET A 29 3.41 -5.71 -8.46
N LEU A 30 4.51 -5.28 -9.10
CA LEU A 30 4.61 -3.97 -9.75
C LEU A 30 3.54 -3.79 -10.83
N MET A 31 3.34 -4.79 -11.69
CA MET A 31 2.28 -4.74 -12.70
C MET A 31 0.91 -4.53 -12.06
N GLY A 32 0.62 -5.20 -10.96
CA GLY A 32 -0.63 -5.00 -10.20
C GLY A 32 -0.78 -3.56 -9.70
N LEU A 33 0.28 -3.01 -9.09
CA LEU A 33 0.25 -1.62 -8.59
C LEU A 33 0.09 -0.60 -9.72
N LEU A 34 0.76 -0.78 -10.84
CA LEU A 34 0.60 0.08 -12.01
C LEU A 34 -0.83 0.02 -12.58
N PHE A 35 -1.41 -1.17 -12.68
CA PHE A 35 -2.82 -1.32 -13.07
C PHE A 35 -3.75 -0.62 -12.08
N GLN A 36 -3.46 -0.68 -10.79
CA GLN A 36 -4.24 0.02 -9.76
C GLN A 36 -4.18 1.54 -9.94
N GLN A 37 -3.01 2.11 -10.21
CA GLN A 37 -2.89 3.53 -10.50
C GLN A 37 -3.65 3.93 -11.77
N PHE A 38 -3.57 3.07 -12.79
CA PHE A 38 -4.23 3.32 -14.08
C PHE A 38 -5.75 3.36 -13.95
N TYR A 39 -6.36 2.36 -13.29
CA TYR A 39 -7.82 2.37 -13.15
C TYR A 39 -8.31 3.51 -12.26
N SER A 40 -7.57 3.86 -11.21
CA SER A 40 -7.91 5.01 -10.35
C SER A 40 -7.93 6.33 -11.14
N MET A 41 -7.03 6.46 -12.12
CA MET A 41 -7.04 7.61 -13.03
C MET A 41 -8.25 7.57 -13.96
N VAL A 42 -8.59 6.41 -14.52
CA VAL A 42 -9.76 6.22 -15.39
C VAL A 42 -11.07 6.54 -14.65
N ASP A 43 -11.22 6.05 -13.41
CA ASP A 43 -12.35 6.35 -12.54
C ASP A 43 -12.52 7.86 -12.32
N THR A 44 -11.43 8.55 -12.00
CA THR A 44 -11.43 10.02 -11.85
C THR A 44 -11.86 10.73 -13.15
N ILE A 45 -11.41 10.25 -14.30
CA ILE A 45 -11.80 10.80 -15.61
C ILE A 45 -13.28 10.57 -15.89
N ILE A 46 -13.82 9.39 -15.60
CA ILE A 46 -15.23 9.06 -15.79
C ILE A 46 -16.10 9.98 -14.93
N VAL A 47 -15.80 10.09 -13.63
CA VAL A 47 -16.51 10.99 -12.71
C VAL A 47 -16.47 12.43 -13.21
N GLY A 48 -15.29 12.95 -13.54
CA GLY A 48 -15.13 14.34 -13.99
C GLY A 48 -15.83 14.65 -15.30
N LYS A 49 -15.79 13.70 -16.26
CA LYS A 49 -16.35 13.91 -17.61
C LYS A 49 -17.88 13.78 -17.63
N PHE A 50 -18.45 12.85 -16.88
CA PHE A 50 -19.87 12.53 -16.96
C PHE A 50 -20.71 13.15 -15.83
N LEU A 51 -20.13 13.43 -14.66
CA LEU A 51 -20.84 14.04 -13.54
C LEU A 51 -20.48 15.52 -13.31
N GLY A 52 -19.40 15.99 -13.93
CA GLY A 52 -18.96 17.39 -13.85
C GLY A 52 -18.05 17.71 -12.66
N VAL A 53 -17.75 19.02 -12.52
CA VAL A 53 -16.72 19.51 -11.61
C VAL A 53 -17.11 19.33 -10.14
N ASP A 54 -18.37 19.54 -9.77
CA ASP A 54 -18.82 19.41 -8.37
C ASP A 54 -18.75 17.96 -7.88
N ALA A 55 -19.07 16.99 -8.75
CA ALA A 55 -18.93 15.58 -8.43
C ALA A 55 -17.46 15.17 -8.29
N LEU A 56 -16.61 15.68 -9.17
CA LEU A 56 -15.16 15.47 -9.06
C LEU A 56 -14.59 16.07 -7.78
N ALA A 57 -15.03 17.26 -7.40
CA ALA A 57 -14.66 17.90 -6.14
C ALA A 57 -15.19 17.12 -4.93
N SER A 58 -16.42 16.59 -5.00
CA SER A 58 -17.02 15.73 -3.97
C SER A 58 -16.15 14.48 -3.72
N VAL A 59 -15.80 13.74 -4.76
CA VAL A 59 -14.93 12.55 -4.66
C VAL A 59 -13.52 12.93 -4.21
N GLY A 60 -12.96 14.02 -4.79
CA GLY A 60 -11.62 14.50 -4.45
C GLY A 60 -11.46 14.90 -2.98
N SER A 61 -12.48 15.57 -2.41
CA SER A 61 -12.47 16.00 -1.00
C SER A 61 -12.38 14.84 -0.01
N THR A 62 -12.84 13.64 -0.40
CA THR A 62 -12.81 12.44 0.44
C THR A 62 -11.50 11.65 0.36
N SER A 63 -10.59 12.01 -0.57
CA SER A 63 -9.39 11.21 -0.87
C SER A 63 -8.49 10.98 0.35
N ALA A 64 -8.29 11.99 1.19
CA ALA A 64 -7.42 11.88 2.37
C ALA A 64 -7.97 10.89 3.41
N ILE A 65 -9.28 10.98 3.71
CA ILE A 65 -9.92 10.06 4.67
C ILE A 65 -10.03 8.66 4.09
N ASN A 66 -10.31 8.53 2.79
CA ASN A 66 -10.32 7.27 2.09
C ASN A 66 -8.95 6.58 2.15
N PHE A 67 -7.86 7.32 1.90
CA PHE A 67 -6.49 6.81 2.02
C PHE A 67 -6.17 6.39 3.46
N MET A 68 -6.59 7.17 4.46
CA MET A 68 -6.35 6.85 5.87
C MET A 68 -7.06 5.57 6.29
N ILE A 69 -8.33 5.40 5.95
CA ILE A 69 -9.14 4.24 6.37
C ILE A 69 -8.78 2.99 5.56
N ASN A 70 -8.76 3.07 4.23
CA ASN A 70 -8.40 1.93 3.38
C ASN A 70 -6.93 1.55 3.52
N GLY A 71 -6.03 2.53 3.72
CA GLY A 71 -4.63 2.27 4.03
C GLY A 71 -4.47 1.47 5.34
N PHE A 72 -5.25 1.83 6.39
CA PHE A 72 -5.29 1.03 7.62
C PHE A 72 -5.72 -0.41 7.34
N VAL A 73 -6.80 -0.62 6.58
CA VAL A 73 -7.27 -1.97 6.20
C VAL A 73 -6.19 -2.76 5.48
N ILE A 74 -5.57 -2.17 4.46
CA ILE A 74 -4.49 -2.79 3.67
C ILE A 74 -3.30 -3.15 4.58
N GLY A 75 -2.91 -2.24 5.46
CA GLY A 75 -1.82 -2.45 6.40
C GLY A 75 -2.10 -3.61 7.37
N VAL A 76 -3.30 -3.65 7.95
CA VAL A 76 -3.73 -4.73 8.84
C VAL A 76 -3.69 -6.08 8.12
N CYS A 77 -4.28 -6.17 6.92
CA CYS A 77 -4.29 -7.40 6.12
C CYS A 77 -2.86 -7.86 5.74
N THR A 78 -1.99 -6.91 5.39
CA THR A 78 -0.58 -7.20 5.11
C THR A 78 0.12 -7.74 6.35
N GLY A 79 -0.12 -7.15 7.52
CA GLY A 79 0.42 -7.63 8.79
C GLY A 79 -0.05 -9.04 9.16
N PHE A 80 -1.32 -9.38 8.86
CA PHE A 80 -1.83 -10.74 9.07
C PHE A 80 -1.14 -11.79 8.19
N SER A 81 -0.61 -11.39 7.04
CA SER A 81 0.12 -12.30 6.16
C SER A 81 1.53 -12.68 6.67
N ILE A 82 2.12 -11.89 7.57
CA ILE A 82 3.50 -12.11 8.05
C ILE A 82 3.63 -13.42 8.84
N PRO A 83 2.81 -13.71 9.89
CA PRO A 83 2.88 -14.99 10.58
C PRO A 83 2.62 -16.18 9.64
N VAL A 84 1.75 -16.02 8.64
CA VAL A 84 1.51 -17.04 7.62
C VAL A 84 2.78 -17.33 6.81
N ALA A 85 3.49 -16.28 6.35
CA ALA A 85 4.75 -16.41 5.63
C ALA A 85 5.84 -17.06 6.50
N GLN A 86 5.92 -16.69 7.78
CA GLN A 86 6.87 -17.29 8.72
C GLN A 86 6.62 -18.78 8.93
N ARG A 87 5.35 -19.20 9.15
CA ARG A 87 4.99 -20.60 9.32
C ARG A 87 5.16 -21.42 8.03
N PHE A 88 4.88 -20.79 6.88
CA PHE A 88 5.17 -21.39 5.59
C PHE A 88 6.68 -21.66 5.41
N GLY A 89 7.53 -20.67 5.71
CA GLY A 89 8.98 -20.80 5.66
C GLY A 89 9.54 -21.85 6.65
N ALA A 90 8.93 -21.96 7.83
CA ALA A 90 9.23 -23.01 8.81
C ALA A 90 8.72 -24.40 8.44
N GLN A 91 7.97 -24.55 7.34
CA GLN A 91 7.27 -25.77 6.92
C GLN A 91 6.24 -26.31 7.96
N ASP A 92 5.83 -25.45 8.90
CA ASP A 92 4.79 -25.77 9.87
C ASP A 92 3.40 -25.43 9.30
N TYR A 93 2.96 -26.27 8.37
CA TYR A 93 1.69 -26.06 7.65
C TYR A 93 0.46 -26.16 8.55
N LYS A 94 0.54 -26.92 9.65
CA LYS A 94 -0.58 -27.03 10.60
C LYS A 94 -0.81 -25.70 11.33
N ASP A 95 0.24 -25.10 11.87
CA ASP A 95 0.15 -23.83 12.55
C ASP A 95 -0.11 -22.68 11.57
N MET A 96 0.44 -22.76 10.34
CA MET A 96 0.13 -21.84 9.24
C MET A 96 -1.38 -21.79 8.97
N ARG A 97 -2.06 -22.94 8.81
CA ARG A 97 -3.51 -23.00 8.59
C ARG A 97 -4.30 -22.42 9.76
N ARG A 98 -3.83 -22.60 11.00
CA ARG A 98 -4.43 -21.94 12.17
C ARG A 98 -4.31 -20.42 12.09
N PHE A 99 -3.16 -19.87 11.67
CA PHE A 99 -3.01 -18.44 11.42
C PHE A 99 -3.94 -17.96 10.31
N VAL A 100 -4.07 -18.68 9.21
CA VAL A 100 -4.98 -18.34 8.10
C VAL A 100 -6.45 -18.30 8.59
N ALA A 101 -6.89 -19.32 9.34
CA ALA A 101 -8.25 -19.36 9.89
C ALA A 101 -8.51 -18.20 10.86
N ASN A 102 -7.59 -17.96 11.79
CA ASN A 102 -7.73 -16.87 12.77
C ASN A 102 -7.60 -15.48 12.11
N ALA A 103 -6.81 -15.35 11.03
CA ALA A 103 -6.79 -14.13 10.22
C ALA A 103 -8.15 -13.86 9.57
N GLY A 104 -8.85 -14.89 9.08
CA GLY A 104 -10.22 -14.76 8.58
C GLY A 104 -11.20 -14.28 9.66
N TRP A 105 -11.14 -14.88 10.85
CA TRP A 105 -12.02 -14.46 11.97
C TRP A 105 -11.78 -13.02 12.41
N ILE A 106 -10.52 -12.64 12.63
CA ILE A 106 -10.20 -11.29 13.10
C ILE A 106 -10.42 -10.24 12.01
N ALA A 107 -10.14 -10.55 10.74
CA ALA A 107 -10.45 -9.67 9.63
C ALA A 107 -11.95 -9.41 9.51
N SER A 108 -12.79 -10.44 9.68
CA SER A 108 -14.25 -10.28 9.68
C SER A 108 -14.72 -9.41 10.85
N CYS A 109 -14.16 -9.58 12.04
CA CYS A 109 -14.46 -8.77 13.20
C CYS A 109 -14.08 -7.29 12.96
N PHE A 110 -12.85 -7.01 12.50
CA PHE A 110 -12.41 -5.67 12.16
C PHE A 110 -13.25 -5.04 11.06
N ALA A 111 -13.61 -5.83 10.03
CA ALA A 111 -14.45 -5.36 8.94
C ALA A 111 -15.80 -4.84 9.46
N VAL A 112 -16.48 -5.62 10.30
CA VAL A 112 -17.78 -5.23 10.88
C VAL A 112 -17.62 -3.99 11.77
N ILE A 113 -16.69 -4.02 12.72
CA ILE A 113 -16.49 -2.92 13.68
C ILE A 113 -16.15 -1.62 12.93
N MET A 114 -15.18 -1.67 12.02
CA MET A 114 -14.78 -0.49 11.27
C MET A 114 -15.91 0.04 10.39
N THR A 115 -16.61 -0.84 9.65
CA THR A 115 -17.75 -0.43 8.83
C THR A 115 -18.79 0.31 9.66
N VAL A 116 -19.20 -0.26 10.81
CA VAL A 116 -20.22 0.37 11.67
C VAL A 116 -19.74 1.72 12.17
N ILE A 117 -18.53 1.80 12.76
CA ILE A 117 -18.01 3.04 13.33
C ILE A 117 -17.88 4.11 12.25
N VAL A 118 -17.24 3.77 11.11
CA VAL A 118 -16.91 4.77 10.09
C VAL A 118 -18.17 5.21 9.34
N CYS A 119 -19.13 4.31 9.04
CA CYS A 119 -20.39 4.67 8.43
C CYS A 119 -21.24 5.59 9.34
N LEU A 120 -21.29 5.32 10.64
CA LEU A 120 -22.01 6.19 11.59
C LEU A 120 -21.35 7.57 11.71
N MET A 121 -20.04 7.65 11.60
CA MET A 121 -19.29 8.90 11.73
C MET A 121 -19.09 9.65 10.40
N THR A 122 -19.46 9.09 9.26
CA THR A 122 -19.13 9.64 7.93
C THR A 122 -19.51 11.11 7.79
N ARG A 123 -20.73 11.48 8.14
CA ARG A 123 -21.19 12.89 8.02
C ARG A 123 -20.42 13.81 8.98
N GLN A 124 -20.16 13.35 10.21
CA GLN A 124 -19.41 14.13 11.19
C GLN A 124 -17.95 14.34 10.76
N ILE A 125 -17.34 13.32 10.15
CA ILE A 125 -15.97 13.42 9.61
C ILE A 125 -15.90 14.46 8.51
N LEU A 126 -16.87 14.49 7.58
CA LEU A 126 -16.91 15.48 6.50
C LEU A 126 -17.08 16.92 7.04
N VAL A 127 -17.89 17.09 8.10
CA VAL A 127 -18.04 18.38 8.79
C VAL A 127 -16.71 18.79 9.45
N TRP A 128 -16.03 17.88 10.15
CA TRP A 128 -14.70 18.15 10.74
C TRP A 128 -13.65 18.51 9.69
N MET A 129 -13.75 17.93 8.50
CA MET A 129 -12.88 18.24 7.36
C MET A 129 -13.25 19.58 6.69
N GLN A 130 -14.28 20.28 7.16
CA GLN A 130 -14.76 21.54 6.59
C GLN A 130 -15.10 21.40 5.09
N THR A 131 -15.74 20.28 4.74
CA THR A 131 -16.19 20.05 3.34
C THR A 131 -17.26 21.11 2.99
N PRO A 132 -17.12 21.85 1.87
CA PRO A 132 -18.09 22.87 1.48
C PRO A 132 -19.51 22.32 1.30
N ASP A 133 -20.52 23.11 1.68
CA ASP A 133 -21.93 22.70 1.69
C ASP A 133 -22.46 22.29 0.32
N ASN A 134 -21.94 22.90 -0.74
CA ASN A 134 -22.35 22.58 -2.12
C ASN A 134 -21.90 21.19 -2.60
N ILE A 135 -20.90 20.57 -1.97
CA ILE A 135 -20.37 19.24 -2.36
C ILE A 135 -20.50 18.19 -1.27
N ILE A 136 -20.91 18.55 -0.05
CA ILE A 136 -20.91 17.63 1.10
C ILE A 136 -21.87 16.44 0.90
N ASP A 137 -23.01 16.61 0.26
CA ASP A 137 -23.95 15.53 0.03
C ASP A 137 -23.45 14.55 -1.05
N GLY A 138 -22.77 15.05 -2.08
CA GLY A 138 -22.07 14.21 -3.06
C GLY A 138 -20.91 13.44 -2.45
N ALA A 139 -20.12 14.11 -1.61
CA ALA A 139 -19.03 13.51 -0.87
C ALA A 139 -19.53 12.44 0.12
N TYR A 140 -20.61 12.74 0.85
CA TYR A 140 -21.26 11.78 1.74
C TYR A 140 -21.75 10.54 0.99
N SER A 141 -22.48 10.73 -0.11
CA SER A 141 -23.01 9.63 -0.92
C SER A 141 -21.89 8.73 -1.44
N TYR A 142 -20.78 9.31 -1.90
CA TYR A 142 -19.65 8.52 -2.37
C TYR A 142 -18.97 7.75 -1.23
N ILE A 143 -18.47 8.48 -0.22
CA ILE A 143 -17.60 7.88 0.79
C ILE A 143 -18.35 6.93 1.74
N PHE A 144 -19.64 7.18 2.01
CA PHE A 144 -20.46 6.28 2.82
C PHE A 144 -20.53 4.87 2.20
N PHE A 145 -20.77 4.78 0.90
CA PHE A 145 -20.83 3.48 0.22
C PHE A 145 -19.45 2.84 0.09
N VAL A 146 -18.38 3.61 -0.10
CA VAL A 146 -17.00 3.09 -0.04
C VAL A 146 -16.73 2.47 1.34
N PHE A 147 -17.15 3.13 2.42
CA PHE A 147 -16.97 2.63 3.78
C PHE A 147 -17.88 1.43 4.09
N ALA A 148 -19.09 1.40 3.56
CA ALA A 148 -19.95 0.21 3.62
C ALA A 148 -19.32 -0.99 2.90
N GLY A 149 -18.41 -0.75 1.93
CA GLY A 149 -17.62 -1.74 1.21
C GLY A 149 -16.36 -2.24 1.92
N ILE A 150 -16.01 -1.73 3.11
CA ILE A 150 -14.84 -2.18 3.89
C ILE A 150 -14.77 -3.71 4.04
N PRO A 151 -15.86 -4.46 4.25
CA PRO A 151 -15.80 -5.92 4.29
C PRO A 151 -15.28 -6.57 3.01
N ALA A 152 -15.61 -6.02 1.83
CA ALA A 152 -15.08 -6.49 0.55
C ALA A 152 -13.57 -6.20 0.44
N THR A 153 -13.14 -5.03 0.90
CA THR A 153 -11.72 -4.65 0.96
C THR A 153 -10.92 -5.57 1.89
N TYR A 154 -11.45 -5.90 3.09
CA TYR A 154 -10.82 -6.87 3.99
C TYR A 154 -10.74 -8.26 3.36
N LEU A 155 -11.83 -8.73 2.75
CA LEU A 155 -11.88 -10.05 2.10
C LEU A 155 -10.78 -10.17 1.05
N TYR A 156 -10.76 -9.26 0.08
CA TYR A 156 -9.79 -9.31 -1.01
C TYR A 156 -8.35 -9.18 -0.50
N ASN A 157 -8.05 -8.18 0.35
CA ASN A 157 -6.68 -7.91 0.80
C ASN A 157 -6.15 -9.01 1.73
N THR A 158 -6.98 -9.61 2.58
CA THR A 158 -6.58 -10.73 3.43
C THR A 158 -6.22 -11.94 2.57
N LEU A 159 -7.07 -12.31 1.60
CA LEU A 159 -6.80 -13.44 0.71
C LEU A 159 -5.57 -13.20 -0.17
N ALA A 160 -5.46 -12.03 -0.75
CA ALA A 160 -4.30 -11.63 -1.55
C ALA A 160 -3.01 -11.64 -0.71
N GLY A 161 -3.07 -11.19 0.56
CA GLY A 161 -1.96 -11.25 1.50
C GLY A 161 -1.53 -12.69 1.80
N ILE A 162 -2.47 -13.58 2.08
CA ILE A 162 -2.21 -15.02 2.33
C ILE A 162 -1.57 -15.68 1.11
N ILE A 163 -2.10 -15.44 -0.09
CA ILE A 163 -1.54 -16.02 -1.33
C ILE A 163 -0.12 -15.50 -1.56
N ARG A 164 0.14 -14.20 -1.34
CA ARG A 164 1.49 -13.63 -1.39
C ARG A 164 2.43 -14.24 -0.36
N ALA A 165 1.95 -14.51 0.86
CA ALA A 165 2.73 -15.15 1.92
C ALA A 165 3.26 -16.54 1.52
N LEU A 166 2.51 -17.25 0.67
CA LEU A 166 2.91 -18.53 0.06
C LEU A 166 3.86 -18.38 -1.15
N GLY A 167 4.30 -17.18 -1.46
CA GLY A 167 5.23 -16.90 -2.56
C GLY A 167 4.57 -16.74 -3.94
N ASP A 168 3.25 -16.65 -4.02
CA ASP A 168 2.52 -16.38 -5.27
C ASP A 168 2.11 -14.91 -5.35
N SER A 169 2.85 -14.13 -6.15
CA SER A 169 2.52 -12.73 -6.45
C SER A 169 1.65 -12.56 -7.69
N LYS A 170 1.52 -13.60 -8.54
CA LYS A 170 0.80 -13.51 -9.81
C LYS A 170 -0.70 -13.62 -9.64
N THR A 171 -1.16 -14.58 -8.84
CA THR A 171 -2.58 -14.84 -8.64
C THR A 171 -3.35 -13.60 -8.14
N PRO A 172 -2.90 -12.87 -7.10
CA PRO A 172 -3.56 -11.63 -6.68
C PRO A 172 -3.64 -10.57 -7.78
N VAL A 173 -2.63 -10.48 -8.65
CA VAL A 173 -2.61 -9.53 -9.77
C VAL A 173 -3.70 -9.84 -10.79
N TYR A 174 -3.93 -11.11 -11.11
CA TYR A 174 -5.03 -11.48 -12.03
C TYR A 174 -6.40 -11.06 -11.49
N PHE A 175 -6.64 -11.23 -10.20
CA PHE A 175 -7.88 -10.77 -9.57
C PHE A 175 -7.97 -9.24 -9.48
N LEU A 176 -6.84 -8.56 -9.30
CA LEU A 176 -6.79 -7.10 -9.34
C LEU A 176 -7.12 -6.56 -10.74
N ILE A 177 -6.56 -7.14 -11.80
CA ILE A 177 -6.88 -6.78 -13.19
C ILE A 177 -8.38 -7.00 -13.46
N LEU A 178 -8.91 -8.16 -13.05
CA LEU A 178 -10.33 -8.47 -13.20
C LEU A 178 -11.20 -7.43 -12.47
N SER A 179 -10.83 -7.10 -11.21
CA SER A 179 -11.52 -6.07 -10.43
C SER A 179 -11.51 -4.73 -11.14
N SER A 180 -10.35 -4.33 -11.67
CA SER A 180 -10.19 -3.03 -12.35
C SER A 180 -11.04 -2.94 -13.63
N LEU A 181 -11.05 -3.99 -14.45
CA LEU A 181 -11.89 -4.03 -15.66
C LEU A 181 -13.37 -4.03 -15.32
N LEU A 182 -13.77 -4.79 -14.31
CA LEU A 182 -15.16 -4.81 -13.84
C LEU A 182 -15.57 -3.46 -13.25
N ASN A 183 -14.70 -2.81 -12.49
CA ASN A 183 -14.94 -1.48 -11.94
C ASN A 183 -15.23 -0.47 -13.06
N ILE A 184 -14.36 -0.37 -14.08
CA ILE A 184 -14.57 0.53 -15.22
C ILE A 184 -15.91 0.25 -15.92
N ALA A 185 -16.24 -1.02 -16.15
CA ALA A 185 -17.52 -1.39 -16.79
C ALA A 185 -18.73 -0.99 -15.93
N LEU A 186 -18.64 -1.17 -14.61
CA LEU A 186 -19.69 -0.79 -13.66
C LEU A 186 -19.79 0.73 -13.48
N ASP A 187 -18.68 1.47 -13.54
CA ASP A 187 -18.71 2.94 -13.54
C ASP A 187 -19.49 3.47 -14.72
N LEU A 188 -19.22 2.96 -15.92
CA LEU A 188 -19.96 3.34 -17.12
C LEU A 188 -21.44 2.96 -17.00
N LEU A 189 -21.75 1.80 -16.44
CA LEU A 189 -23.13 1.36 -16.23
C LEU A 189 -23.85 2.26 -15.21
N PHE A 190 -23.30 2.44 -14.02
CA PHE A 190 -23.99 3.17 -12.94
C PHE A 190 -24.00 4.68 -13.16
N ILE A 191 -22.90 5.25 -13.64
CA ILE A 191 -22.78 6.70 -13.81
C ILE A 191 -23.47 7.14 -15.11
N VAL A 192 -23.19 6.46 -16.25
CA VAL A 192 -23.63 6.93 -17.57
C VAL A 192 -25.01 6.42 -17.92
N GLN A 193 -25.32 5.12 -17.71
CA GLN A 193 -26.60 4.54 -18.15
C GLN A 193 -27.68 4.69 -17.07
N ILE A 194 -27.37 4.43 -15.79
CA ILE A 194 -28.37 4.46 -14.72
C ILE A 194 -28.50 5.86 -14.10
N GLY A 195 -27.42 6.66 -14.11
CA GLY A 195 -27.44 8.03 -13.60
C GLY A 195 -27.44 8.12 -12.07
N THR A 196 -26.71 7.23 -11.37
CA THR A 196 -26.66 7.17 -9.89
C THR A 196 -25.75 8.22 -9.24
N GLY A 197 -25.17 9.13 -10.04
CA GLY A 197 -24.29 10.18 -9.53
C GLY A 197 -22.99 9.64 -8.90
N THR A 198 -22.46 10.34 -7.90
CA THR A 198 -21.20 9.97 -7.22
C THR A 198 -21.29 8.63 -6.50
N ALA A 199 -22.47 8.23 -6.02
CA ALA A 199 -22.69 6.92 -5.41
C ALA A 199 -22.40 5.76 -6.38
N GLY A 200 -22.60 5.98 -7.70
CA GLY A 200 -22.31 4.98 -8.73
C GLY A 200 -20.86 4.55 -8.77
N ALA A 201 -19.92 5.48 -8.66
CA ALA A 201 -18.51 5.19 -8.58
C ALA A 201 -18.17 4.34 -7.34
N ALA A 202 -18.80 4.64 -6.20
CA ALA A 202 -18.64 3.83 -4.98
C ALA A 202 -19.20 2.41 -5.15
N TYR A 203 -20.40 2.27 -5.75
CA TYR A 203 -20.98 0.95 -6.04
C TYR A 203 -20.08 0.11 -6.95
N ALA A 204 -19.57 0.70 -8.02
CA ALA A 204 -18.68 0.03 -8.94
C ALA A 204 -17.41 -0.49 -8.22
N THR A 205 -16.81 0.34 -7.39
CA THR A 205 -15.63 -0.03 -6.60
C THR A 205 -15.92 -1.18 -5.63
N VAL A 206 -16.99 -1.09 -4.86
CA VAL A 206 -17.34 -2.09 -3.84
C VAL A 206 -17.73 -3.42 -4.49
N ILE A 207 -18.55 -3.40 -5.52
CA ILE A 207 -19.00 -4.62 -6.22
C ILE A 207 -17.82 -5.31 -6.89
N SER A 208 -16.96 -4.57 -7.59
CA SER A 208 -15.78 -5.14 -8.26
C SER A 208 -14.82 -5.79 -7.27
N GLN A 209 -14.57 -5.17 -6.12
CA GLN A 209 -13.76 -5.74 -5.05
C GLN A 209 -14.41 -6.97 -4.41
N ALA A 210 -15.72 -6.93 -4.16
CA ALA A 210 -16.46 -8.07 -3.59
C ALA A 210 -16.43 -9.27 -4.54
N VAL A 211 -16.71 -9.08 -5.82
CA VAL A 211 -16.63 -10.13 -6.84
C VAL A 211 -15.23 -10.73 -6.91
N SER A 212 -14.20 -9.89 -6.98
CA SER A 212 -12.82 -10.35 -7.02
C SER A 212 -12.39 -11.08 -5.75
N GLY A 213 -12.83 -10.61 -4.58
CA GLY A 213 -12.59 -11.28 -3.30
C GLY A 213 -13.25 -12.66 -3.24
N ILE A 214 -14.50 -12.78 -3.67
CA ILE A 214 -15.22 -14.07 -3.73
C ILE A 214 -14.55 -15.04 -4.71
N LEU A 215 -14.21 -14.56 -5.90
CA LEU A 215 -13.53 -15.39 -6.91
C LEU A 215 -12.13 -15.82 -6.44
N CYS A 216 -11.39 -14.94 -5.78
CA CYS A 216 -10.12 -15.23 -5.15
C CYS A 216 -10.26 -16.32 -4.07
N LEU A 217 -11.30 -16.25 -3.23
CA LEU A 217 -11.60 -17.27 -2.21
C LEU A 217 -11.91 -18.63 -2.84
N ILE A 218 -12.75 -18.67 -3.88
CA ILE A 218 -13.11 -19.88 -4.61
C ILE A 218 -11.84 -20.50 -5.25
N TYR A 219 -11.04 -19.67 -5.89
CA TYR A 219 -9.78 -20.11 -6.51
C TYR A 219 -8.82 -20.67 -5.48
N MET A 220 -8.63 -19.95 -4.36
CA MET A 220 -7.77 -20.38 -3.26
C MET A 220 -8.20 -21.75 -2.72
N LYS A 221 -9.49 -21.95 -2.45
CA LYS A 221 -10.03 -23.25 -1.98
C LYS A 221 -9.82 -24.40 -2.98
N LYS A 222 -9.88 -24.12 -4.28
CA LYS A 222 -9.73 -25.15 -5.33
C LYS A 222 -8.29 -25.49 -5.68
N LYS A 223 -7.37 -24.51 -5.59
CA LYS A 223 -6.00 -24.65 -6.13
C LYS A 223 -4.91 -24.79 -5.07
N PHE A 224 -5.15 -24.32 -3.85
CA PHE A 224 -4.16 -24.36 -2.78
C PHE A 224 -4.48 -25.47 -1.79
N GLU A 225 -4.13 -26.73 -2.12
CA GLU A 225 -4.34 -27.90 -1.25
C GLU A 225 -3.71 -27.71 0.14
N ILE A 226 -2.57 -27.00 0.21
CA ILE A 226 -1.85 -26.67 1.44
C ILE A 226 -2.70 -25.88 2.44
N LEU A 227 -3.72 -25.15 1.95
CA LEU A 227 -4.66 -24.35 2.75
C LEU A 227 -5.94 -25.11 3.10
N HIS A 228 -6.07 -26.39 2.74
CA HIS A 228 -7.21 -27.17 3.17
C HIS A 228 -7.15 -27.41 4.68
N MET A 229 -8.12 -26.84 5.38
CA MET A 229 -8.16 -26.80 6.85
C MET A 229 -8.99 -27.95 7.40
N HIS A 230 -8.48 -28.60 8.45
CA HIS A 230 -9.28 -29.48 9.29
C HIS A 230 -10.07 -28.69 10.33
N ARG A 231 -11.19 -29.24 10.79
CA ARG A 231 -12.09 -28.57 11.76
C ARG A 231 -11.37 -28.07 13.04
N GLU A 232 -10.32 -28.78 13.46
CA GLU A 232 -9.53 -28.37 14.63
C GLU A 232 -8.66 -27.13 14.37
N GLU A 233 -8.27 -26.89 13.12
CA GLU A 233 -7.41 -25.77 12.72
C GLU A 233 -8.21 -24.46 12.58
N THR A 234 -9.54 -24.57 12.44
CA THR A 234 -10.43 -23.41 12.29
C THR A 234 -10.89 -22.84 13.64
N ARG A 235 -10.53 -23.45 14.77
CA ARG A 235 -10.90 -22.95 16.10
C ARG A 235 -10.25 -21.61 16.39
N ILE A 236 -11.03 -20.73 17.02
CA ILE A 236 -10.55 -19.42 17.49
C ILE A 236 -9.51 -19.64 18.58
N SER A 237 -8.35 -19.00 18.43
CA SER A 237 -7.24 -19.11 19.38
C SER A 237 -6.74 -17.72 19.77
N GLY A 238 -6.85 -17.36 21.05
CA GLY A 238 -6.39 -16.07 21.57
C GLY A 238 -4.91 -15.80 21.30
N ARG A 239 -4.06 -16.85 21.34
CA ARG A 239 -2.62 -16.73 21.00
C ARG A 239 -2.42 -16.27 19.56
N HIS A 240 -3.10 -16.90 18.59
CA HIS A 240 -2.97 -16.57 17.18
C HIS A 240 -3.53 -15.17 16.89
N ILE A 241 -4.69 -14.84 17.46
CA ILE A 241 -5.30 -13.51 17.35
C ILE A 241 -4.37 -12.44 17.91
N TYR A 242 -3.77 -12.65 19.08
CA TYR A 242 -2.82 -11.72 19.68
C TYR A 242 -1.63 -11.45 18.75
N ILE A 243 -1.02 -12.51 18.17
CA ILE A 243 0.11 -12.38 17.25
C ILE A 243 -0.30 -11.63 15.98
N LEU A 244 -1.47 -11.96 15.40
CA LEU A 244 -2.01 -11.28 14.23
C LEU A 244 -2.24 -9.78 14.50
N CYS A 245 -2.86 -9.44 15.63
CA CYS A 245 -3.08 -8.04 16.01
C CYS A 245 -1.76 -7.30 16.27
N LYS A 246 -0.79 -7.96 16.93
CA LYS A 246 0.56 -7.41 17.18
C LYS A 246 1.30 -7.08 15.88
N MET A 247 1.03 -7.81 14.79
CA MET A 247 1.61 -7.52 13.47
C MET A 247 0.73 -6.54 12.68
N GLY A 248 -0.57 -6.81 12.61
CA GLY A 248 -1.49 -6.08 11.74
C GLY A 248 -1.76 -4.65 12.18
N VAL A 249 -2.11 -4.45 13.46
CA VAL A 249 -2.49 -3.12 13.95
C VAL A 249 -1.37 -2.08 13.76
N PRO A 250 -0.10 -2.34 14.11
CA PRO A 250 0.97 -1.40 13.84
C PRO A 250 1.14 -1.10 12.35
N MET A 251 1.00 -2.09 11.46
CA MET A 251 1.10 -1.88 10.02
C MET A 251 -0.06 -1.04 9.48
N GLY A 252 -1.27 -1.24 9.99
CA GLY A 252 -2.41 -0.37 9.68
C GLY A 252 -2.19 1.07 10.15
N LEU A 253 -1.76 1.26 11.39
CA LEU A 253 -1.46 2.58 11.95
C LEU A 253 -0.34 3.31 11.19
N GLN A 254 0.63 2.59 10.64
CA GLN A 254 1.67 3.19 9.80
C GLN A 254 1.08 3.96 8.61
N TYR A 255 0.10 3.38 7.90
CA TYR A 255 -0.59 4.06 6.80
C TYR A 255 -1.36 5.29 7.27
N SER A 256 -2.02 5.19 8.43
CA SER A 256 -2.73 6.33 9.02
C SER A 256 -1.77 7.47 9.43
N ILE A 257 -0.61 7.15 9.99
CA ILE A 257 0.43 8.13 10.35
C ILE A 257 0.98 8.80 9.08
N THR A 258 1.21 8.03 8.02
CA THR A 258 1.64 8.57 6.73
C THR A 258 0.58 9.53 6.14
N ALA A 259 -0.70 9.18 6.26
CA ALA A 259 -1.80 10.04 5.83
C ALA A 259 -1.82 11.37 6.61
N ILE A 260 -1.67 11.33 7.93
CA ILE A 260 -1.59 12.54 8.78
C ILE A 260 -0.40 13.40 8.35
N GLY A 261 0.76 12.81 8.13
CA GLY A 261 1.94 13.53 7.65
C GLY A 261 1.71 14.21 6.29
N SER A 262 0.93 13.58 5.40
CA SER A 262 0.56 14.16 4.11
C SER A 262 -0.41 15.33 4.25
N VAL A 263 -1.36 15.26 5.18
CA VAL A 263 -2.28 16.38 5.48
C VAL A 263 -1.51 17.59 6.03
N VAL A 264 -0.56 17.35 6.93
CA VAL A 264 0.27 18.43 7.51
C VAL A 264 1.04 19.17 6.42
N ILE A 265 1.72 18.43 5.54
CA ILE A 265 2.47 19.09 4.45
C ILE A 265 1.55 19.74 3.42
N GLN A 266 0.36 19.17 3.16
CA GLN A 266 -0.63 19.78 2.28
C GLN A 266 -1.12 21.13 2.80
N THR A 267 -1.31 21.27 4.11
CA THR A 267 -1.67 22.56 4.74
C THR A 267 -0.60 23.62 4.48
N ALA A 268 0.67 23.26 4.57
CA ALA A 268 1.78 24.15 4.26
C ALA A 268 1.85 24.51 2.76
N ILE A 269 1.57 23.56 1.87
CA ILE A 269 1.50 23.81 0.42
C ILE A 269 0.38 24.79 0.10
N ASN A 270 -0.79 24.62 0.73
CA ASN A 270 -1.95 25.49 0.51
C ASN A 270 -1.66 26.95 0.90
N SER A 271 -0.83 27.18 1.92
CA SER A 271 -0.43 28.55 2.32
C SER A 271 0.44 29.26 1.29
N LEU A 272 1.05 28.55 0.36
CA LEU A 272 1.87 29.11 -0.74
C LEU A 272 1.04 29.52 -1.97
N GLY A 273 -0.27 29.26 -1.98
CA GLY A 273 -1.19 29.63 -3.04
C GLY A 273 -1.41 28.57 -4.11
N SER A 274 -2.31 28.88 -5.05
CA SER A 274 -2.84 27.92 -6.03
C SER A 274 -1.80 27.37 -7.00
N ILE A 275 -0.80 28.15 -7.39
CA ILE A 275 0.28 27.74 -8.28
C ILE A 275 1.11 26.63 -7.62
N ALA A 276 1.48 26.80 -6.35
CA ALA A 276 2.23 25.79 -5.60
C ALA A 276 1.40 24.50 -5.43
N VAL A 277 0.12 24.62 -5.13
CA VAL A 277 -0.79 23.47 -5.01
C VAL A 277 -0.89 22.71 -6.34
N ALA A 278 -1.10 23.41 -7.45
CA ALA A 278 -1.19 22.79 -8.78
C ALA A 278 0.12 22.08 -9.16
N SER A 279 1.26 22.73 -8.91
CA SER A 279 2.59 22.20 -9.22
C SER A 279 2.92 20.94 -8.43
N VAL A 280 2.67 20.95 -7.12
CA VAL A 280 2.91 19.78 -6.26
C VAL A 280 1.93 18.65 -6.60
N THR A 281 0.66 18.96 -6.87
CA THR A 281 -0.35 17.95 -7.25
C THR A 281 0.04 17.24 -8.55
N ALA A 282 0.46 17.98 -9.57
CA ALA A 282 0.94 17.40 -10.83
C ALA A 282 2.19 16.52 -10.59
N GLY A 283 3.15 17.04 -9.82
CA GLY A 283 4.36 16.31 -9.45
C GLY A 283 4.06 15.03 -8.65
N GLN A 284 3.15 15.08 -7.69
CA GLN A 284 2.75 13.91 -6.89
C GLN A 284 2.07 12.85 -7.75
N LYS A 285 1.15 13.21 -8.64
CA LYS A 285 0.50 12.24 -9.55
C LYS A 285 1.50 11.49 -10.42
N ILE A 286 2.48 12.20 -10.96
CA ILE A 286 3.57 11.59 -11.73
C ILE A 286 4.43 10.73 -10.80
N GLY A 287 4.82 11.26 -9.64
CA GLY A 287 5.64 10.58 -8.65
C GLY A 287 5.05 9.24 -8.19
N MET A 288 3.72 9.12 -8.06
CA MET A 288 3.06 7.87 -7.66
C MET A 288 3.40 6.70 -8.60
N PHE A 289 3.45 6.93 -9.92
CA PHE A 289 3.84 5.89 -10.89
C PHE A 289 5.30 5.47 -10.70
N PHE A 290 6.19 6.44 -10.46
CA PHE A 290 7.61 6.17 -10.23
C PHE A 290 7.90 5.56 -8.85
N CYS A 291 6.97 5.68 -7.89
CA CYS A 291 7.10 5.06 -6.57
C CYS A 291 6.63 3.60 -6.54
N CYS A 292 5.75 3.16 -7.46
CA CYS A 292 5.26 1.78 -7.50
C CYS A 292 6.35 0.69 -7.42
N PRO A 293 7.53 0.81 -8.07
CA PRO A 293 8.58 -0.19 -7.95
C PRO A 293 9.15 -0.32 -6.52
N PHE A 294 9.23 0.77 -5.77
CA PHE A 294 9.69 0.73 -4.38
C PHE A 294 8.68 0.01 -3.48
N ASP A 295 7.39 0.25 -3.68
CA ASP A 295 6.31 -0.43 -2.96
C ASP A 295 6.27 -1.92 -3.30
N ALA A 296 6.48 -2.28 -4.58
CA ALA A 296 6.58 -3.66 -5.02
C ALA A 296 7.78 -4.38 -4.39
N LEU A 297 8.94 -3.71 -4.32
CA LEU A 297 10.12 -4.26 -3.64
C LEU A 297 9.88 -4.40 -2.14
N GLY A 298 9.26 -3.41 -1.50
CA GLY A 298 8.89 -3.46 -0.09
C GLY A 298 8.00 -4.66 0.22
N GLY A 299 6.86 -4.79 -0.46
CA GLY A 299 5.94 -5.93 -0.27
C GLY A 299 6.58 -7.29 -0.56
N THR A 300 7.49 -7.34 -1.55
CA THR A 300 8.30 -8.54 -1.82
C THR A 300 9.20 -8.88 -0.65
N MET A 301 9.85 -7.89 -0.06
CA MET A 301 10.76 -8.09 1.07
C MET A 301 10.05 -8.51 2.35
N ALA A 302 8.80 -8.07 2.56
CA ALA A 302 7.98 -8.57 3.68
C ALA A 302 7.78 -10.08 3.59
N THR A 303 7.42 -10.58 2.40
CA THR A 303 7.24 -12.02 2.16
C THR A 303 8.56 -12.78 2.23
N TYR A 304 9.60 -12.28 1.55
CA TYR A 304 10.92 -12.90 1.52
C TYR A 304 11.51 -13.01 2.93
N ALA A 305 11.50 -11.92 3.69
CA ALA A 305 12.02 -11.91 5.06
C ALA A 305 11.17 -12.78 5.98
N GLY A 306 9.83 -12.77 5.84
CA GLY A 306 8.93 -13.62 6.62
C GLY A 306 9.23 -15.10 6.44
N GLN A 307 9.32 -15.58 5.20
CA GLN A 307 9.64 -16.99 4.93
C GLN A 307 11.05 -17.36 5.43
N ASN A 308 12.06 -16.52 5.20
CA ASN A 308 13.43 -16.81 5.64
C ASN A 308 13.60 -16.70 7.16
N ALA A 309 12.88 -15.81 7.83
CA ALA A 309 12.85 -15.73 9.31
C ALA A 309 12.22 -17.00 9.90
N GLY A 310 11.09 -17.44 9.35
CA GLY A 310 10.45 -18.71 9.75
C GLY A 310 11.34 -19.93 9.54
N ALA A 311 12.10 -19.95 8.45
CA ALA A 311 13.07 -21.02 8.15
C ALA A 311 14.37 -20.93 8.97
N GLY A 312 14.54 -19.92 9.84
CA GLY A 312 15.79 -19.69 10.59
C GLY A 312 16.97 -19.28 9.72
N LYS A 313 16.76 -18.86 8.47
CA LYS A 313 17.81 -18.51 7.49
C LYS A 313 18.14 -17.01 7.53
N VAL A 314 18.64 -16.53 8.67
CA VAL A 314 18.90 -15.08 8.89
C VAL A 314 19.91 -14.49 7.91
N ASP A 315 20.95 -15.24 7.51
CA ASP A 315 21.92 -14.78 6.51
C ASP A 315 21.29 -14.51 5.15
N ARG A 316 20.26 -15.29 4.79
CA ARG A 316 19.51 -15.06 3.54
C ARG A 316 18.71 -13.77 3.58
N ILE A 317 18.19 -13.37 4.74
CA ILE A 317 17.52 -12.07 4.89
C ILE A 317 18.49 -10.95 4.54
N ARG A 318 19.74 -11.01 5.05
CA ARG A 318 20.79 -10.03 4.73
C ARG A 318 21.14 -10.01 3.25
N GLN A 319 21.27 -11.19 2.62
CA GLN A 319 21.51 -11.29 1.19
C GLN A 319 20.34 -10.69 0.37
N GLY A 320 19.10 -10.95 0.80
CA GLY A 320 17.90 -10.40 0.17
C GLY A 320 17.85 -8.87 0.27
N VAL A 321 18.13 -8.31 1.44
CA VAL A 321 18.19 -6.85 1.64
C VAL A 321 19.23 -6.21 0.72
N ARG A 322 20.44 -6.78 0.65
CA ARG A 322 21.48 -6.28 -0.27
C ARG A 322 21.04 -6.33 -1.73
N SER A 323 20.44 -7.45 -2.16
CA SER A 323 19.96 -7.62 -3.52
C SER A 323 18.82 -6.65 -3.84
N ALA A 324 17.83 -6.50 -2.96
CA ALA A 324 16.71 -5.59 -3.14
C ALA A 324 17.15 -4.12 -3.13
N THR A 325 18.07 -3.74 -2.23
CA THR A 325 18.62 -2.38 -2.18
C THR A 325 19.42 -2.06 -3.46
N LEU A 326 20.18 -3.02 -3.99
CA LEU A 326 20.88 -2.85 -5.26
C LEU A 326 19.92 -2.68 -6.45
N ILE A 327 18.89 -3.54 -6.55
CA ILE A 327 17.87 -3.46 -7.60
C ILE A 327 17.13 -2.12 -7.53
N GLY A 328 16.68 -1.73 -6.34
CA GLY A 328 16.01 -0.45 -6.13
C GLY A 328 16.93 0.75 -6.38
N GLY A 329 18.23 0.65 -6.02
CA GLY A 329 19.23 1.68 -6.29
C GLY A 329 19.48 1.89 -7.78
N ILE A 330 19.58 0.81 -8.57
CA ILE A 330 19.70 0.89 -10.04
C ILE A 330 18.45 1.55 -10.62
N TYR A 331 17.26 1.16 -10.18
CA TYR A 331 16.02 1.78 -10.58
C TYR A 331 15.95 3.27 -10.18
N SER A 332 16.40 3.62 -8.97
CA SER A 332 16.44 5.00 -8.48
C SER A 332 17.26 5.91 -9.38
N ILE A 333 18.44 5.45 -9.82
CA ILE A 333 19.30 6.19 -10.75
C ILE A 333 18.59 6.37 -12.09
N ALA A 334 18.02 5.30 -12.64
CA ALA A 334 17.30 5.36 -13.92
C ALA A 334 16.09 6.30 -13.84
N ALA A 335 15.28 6.22 -12.79
CA ALA A 335 14.14 7.09 -12.57
C ALA A 335 14.56 8.57 -12.39
N CYS A 336 15.65 8.81 -11.65
CA CYS A 336 16.22 10.16 -11.48
C CYS A 336 16.64 10.76 -12.82
N ILE A 337 17.34 10.01 -13.67
CA ILE A 337 17.72 10.47 -15.01
C ILE A 337 16.48 10.80 -15.86
N VAL A 338 15.49 9.92 -15.88
CA VAL A 338 14.25 10.13 -16.65
C VAL A 338 13.50 11.37 -16.15
N LEU A 339 13.30 11.52 -14.84
CA LEU A 339 12.58 12.65 -14.26
C LEU A 339 13.32 13.96 -14.39
N THR A 340 14.65 13.96 -14.36
CA THR A 340 15.46 15.17 -14.56
C THR A 340 15.46 15.59 -16.03
N VAL A 341 15.60 14.65 -16.97
CA VAL A 341 15.65 14.97 -18.40
C VAL A 341 14.26 15.29 -18.97
N PHE A 342 13.26 14.50 -18.62
CA PHE A 342 11.90 14.62 -19.18
C PHE A 342 10.89 15.29 -18.24
N GLY A 343 11.30 15.69 -17.03
CA GLY A 343 10.41 16.27 -16.03
C GLY A 343 9.79 17.61 -16.44
N GLY A 344 10.29 18.29 -17.46
CA GLY A 344 9.65 19.45 -18.06
C GLY A 344 8.55 19.10 -19.08
N VAL A 345 8.56 17.88 -19.62
CA VAL A 345 7.58 17.42 -20.63
C VAL A 345 6.47 16.56 -19.99
N ILE A 346 6.82 15.71 -19.03
CA ILE A 346 5.87 14.80 -18.40
C ILE A 346 4.68 15.53 -17.74
N PRO A 347 4.84 16.69 -17.05
CA PRO A 347 3.73 17.43 -16.50
C PRO A 347 2.70 17.92 -17.52
N LEU A 348 3.07 18.04 -18.80
CA LEU A 348 2.13 18.40 -19.88
C LEU A 348 0.99 17.38 -20.07
N LEU A 349 1.12 16.18 -19.52
CA LEU A 349 0.03 15.20 -19.46
C LEU A 349 -1.12 15.62 -18.52
N PHE A 350 -0.88 16.55 -17.61
CA PHE A 350 -1.81 16.96 -16.56
C PHE A 350 -2.09 18.46 -16.54
N VAL A 351 -1.22 19.26 -17.15
CA VAL A 351 -1.24 20.72 -17.10
C VAL A 351 -1.12 21.29 -18.50
N ASP A 352 -1.85 22.35 -18.80
CA ASP A 352 -1.77 23.04 -20.10
C ASP A 352 -0.38 23.62 -20.33
N ALA A 353 0.10 23.61 -21.56
CA ALA A 353 1.41 24.11 -21.94
C ALA A 353 1.60 25.62 -21.68
N SER A 354 0.50 26.39 -21.56
CA SER A 354 0.52 27.79 -21.20
C SER A 354 0.94 28.06 -19.75
N GLU A 355 0.76 27.08 -18.85
CA GLU A 355 1.04 27.16 -17.41
C GLU A 355 2.54 26.90 -17.12
N THR A 356 3.42 27.69 -17.71
CA THR A 356 4.88 27.51 -17.66
C THR A 356 5.46 27.48 -16.25
N VAL A 357 4.92 28.28 -15.33
CA VAL A 357 5.36 28.35 -13.92
C VAL A 357 5.02 27.05 -13.20
N VAL A 358 3.80 26.51 -13.41
CA VAL A 358 3.36 25.25 -12.82
C VAL A 358 4.22 24.10 -13.30
N ILE A 359 4.49 24.05 -14.61
CA ILE A 359 5.35 23.01 -15.23
C ILE A 359 6.77 23.10 -14.67
N HIS A 360 7.35 24.27 -14.56
CA HIS A 360 8.69 24.48 -14.02
C HIS A 360 8.77 24.05 -12.53
N GLN A 361 7.82 24.47 -11.72
CA GLN A 361 7.77 24.07 -10.31
C GLN A 361 7.54 22.55 -10.13
N ALA A 362 6.67 21.95 -10.93
CA ALA A 362 6.45 20.48 -10.93
C ALA A 362 7.74 19.73 -11.32
N HIS A 363 8.48 20.23 -12.31
CA HIS A 363 9.78 19.68 -12.70
C HIS A 363 10.79 19.76 -11.55
N LEU A 364 10.91 20.91 -10.88
CA LEU A 364 11.77 21.04 -9.69
C LEU A 364 11.38 20.05 -8.59
N PHE A 365 10.08 19.93 -8.30
CA PHE A 365 9.57 18.99 -7.32
C PHE A 365 9.97 17.54 -7.66
N LEU A 366 9.75 17.12 -8.90
CA LEU A 366 10.11 15.77 -9.37
C LEU A 366 11.62 15.53 -9.32
N THR A 367 12.40 16.49 -9.76
CA THR A 367 13.87 16.39 -9.77
C THR A 367 14.42 16.24 -8.36
N PHE A 368 14.05 17.12 -7.43
CA PHE A 368 14.54 17.05 -6.06
C PHE A 368 14.08 15.77 -5.34
N ASN A 369 12.83 15.32 -5.54
CA ASN A 369 12.38 14.05 -4.97
C ASN A 369 13.16 12.86 -5.57
N SER A 370 13.38 12.83 -6.88
CA SER A 370 14.06 11.71 -7.54
C SER A 370 15.54 11.57 -7.17
N LEU A 371 16.22 12.67 -6.84
CA LEU A 371 17.59 12.64 -6.31
C LEU A 371 17.70 11.82 -5.00
N PHE A 372 16.61 11.72 -4.24
CA PHE A 372 16.55 10.99 -2.97
C PHE A 372 15.79 9.66 -3.09
N TYR A 373 15.63 9.08 -4.26
CA TYR A 373 15.01 7.77 -4.44
C TYR A 373 15.86 6.60 -3.89
N ILE A 374 17.17 6.78 -3.71
CA ILE A 374 17.99 5.79 -3.01
C ILE A 374 17.58 5.69 -1.53
N PRO A 375 17.48 6.78 -0.74
CA PRO A 375 16.83 6.76 0.57
C PRO A 375 15.44 6.14 0.55
N LEU A 376 14.58 6.47 -0.40
CA LEU A 376 13.25 5.86 -0.52
C LEU A 376 13.32 4.33 -0.72
N THR A 377 14.32 3.85 -1.48
CA THR A 377 14.60 2.41 -1.62
C THR A 377 14.91 1.79 -0.25
N ILE A 378 15.79 2.42 0.53
CA ILE A 378 16.17 1.93 1.85
C ILE A 378 14.95 1.90 2.77
N VAL A 379 14.20 3.00 2.85
CA VAL A 379 12.95 3.05 3.62
C VAL A 379 12.04 1.87 3.31
N ASN A 380 11.71 1.64 2.03
CA ASN A 380 10.79 0.57 1.67
C ASN A 380 11.38 -0.82 1.91
N VAL A 381 12.57 -1.10 1.42
CA VAL A 381 13.21 -2.42 1.54
C VAL A 381 13.44 -2.81 3.00
N TRP A 382 14.00 -1.91 3.79
CA TRP A 382 14.41 -2.24 5.17
C TRP A 382 13.22 -2.25 6.12
N ARG A 383 12.28 -1.31 6.00
CA ARG A 383 11.04 -1.28 6.79
C ARG A 383 10.24 -2.57 6.63
N PHE A 384 9.93 -2.94 5.39
CA PHE A 384 9.16 -4.15 5.13
C PHE A 384 9.93 -5.44 5.49
N THR A 385 11.27 -5.42 5.43
CA THR A 385 12.08 -6.53 5.93
C THR A 385 11.95 -6.66 7.46
N ILE A 386 12.03 -5.56 8.20
CA ILE A 386 11.83 -5.53 9.67
C ILE A 386 10.44 -6.07 10.03
N GLN A 387 9.42 -5.66 9.28
CA GLN A 387 8.05 -6.18 9.44
C GLN A 387 7.99 -7.69 9.18
N GLY A 388 8.59 -8.17 8.07
CA GLY A 388 8.66 -9.59 7.73
C GLY A 388 9.37 -10.43 8.79
N MET A 389 10.39 -9.88 9.44
CA MET A 389 11.06 -10.50 10.58
C MET A 389 10.17 -10.58 11.85
N GLY A 390 9.02 -9.90 11.88
CA GLY A 390 8.08 -9.91 13.01
C GLY A 390 8.16 -8.69 13.95
N TYR A 391 8.91 -7.65 13.60
CA TYR A 391 9.12 -6.46 14.42
C TYR A 391 8.32 -5.25 13.91
N SER A 392 7.01 -5.41 13.65
CA SER A 392 6.16 -4.36 13.07
C SER A 392 6.10 -3.08 13.90
N LEU A 393 6.26 -3.17 15.23
CA LEU A 393 6.27 -1.99 16.10
C LEU A 393 7.47 -1.08 15.83
N LEU A 394 8.65 -1.63 15.54
CA LEU A 394 9.82 -0.83 15.17
C LEU A 394 9.62 -0.15 13.81
N ALA A 395 8.95 -0.82 12.89
CA ALA A 395 8.69 -0.25 11.58
C ALA A 395 7.72 0.95 11.62
N ILE A 396 6.75 0.97 12.56
CA ILE A 396 5.84 2.12 12.73
C ILE A 396 6.60 3.36 13.22
N LEU A 397 7.63 3.20 14.06
CA LEU A 397 8.42 4.33 14.55
C LEU A 397 9.13 5.08 13.41
N ALA A 398 9.52 4.38 12.34
CA ALA A 398 10.03 5.04 11.14
C ALA A 398 8.96 5.94 10.49
N GLY A 399 7.68 5.51 10.47
CA GLY A 399 6.57 6.35 10.02
C GLY A 399 6.37 7.60 10.89
N VAL A 400 6.56 7.46 12.20
CA VAL A 400 6.54 8.61 13.12
C VAL A 400 7.68 9.58 12.81
N CYS A 401 8.89 9.08 12.54
CA CYS A 401 10.02 9.90 12.11
C CYS A 401 9.71 10.68 10.83
N GLU A 402 9.10 10.02 9.84
CA GLU A 402 8.66 10.69 8.60
C GLU A 402 7.62 11.79 8.88
N MET A 403 6.64 11.52 9.73
CA MET A 403 5.62 12.51 10.09
C MET A 403 6.23 13.71 10.79
N ILE A 404 7.15 13.49 11.73
CA ILE A 404 7.89 14.58 12.43
C ILE A 404 8.67 15.42 11.42
N ALA A 405 9.40 14.79 10.50
CA ALA A 405 10.16 15.51 9.47
C ALA A 405 9.25 16.38 8.60
N ARG A 406 8.11 15.82 8.13
CA ARG A 406 7.13 16.60 7.35
C ARG A 406 6.51 17.74 8.15
N ALA A 407 6.22 17.54 9.43
CA ALA A 407 5.72 18.60 10.30
C ALA A 407 6.75 19.72 10.50
N MET A 408 8.01 19.37 10.73
CA MET A 408 9.11 20.35 10.83
C MET A 408 9.26 21.16 9.54
N VAL A 409 9.27 20.49 8.39
CA VAL A 409 9.33 21.19 7.10
C VAL A 409 8.11 22.10 6.93
N GLY A 410 6.89 21.58 7.11
CA GLY A 410 5.66 22.34 6.88
C GLY A 410 5.50 23.56 7.78
N PHE A 411 5.74 23.40 9.08
CA PHE A 411 5.49 24.49 10.04
C PHE A 411 6.67 25.41 10.27
N LEU A 412 7.91 24.90 10.19
CA LEU A 412 9.10 25.69 10.54
C LEU A 412 9.85 26.22 9.31
N LEU A 413 9.98 25.41 8.27
CA LEU A 413 10.84 25.74 7.14
C LEU A 413 10.09 26.37 5.96
N VAL A 414 8.85 25.98 5.69
CA VAL A 414 8.06 26.55 4.59
C VAL A 414 7.84 28.06 4.74
N PRO A 415 7.54 28.61 5.93
CA PRO A 415 7.41 30.06 6.09
C PRO A 415 8.68 30.86 5.78
N ILE A 416 9.86 30.22 5.87
CA ILE A 416 11.17 30.87 5.67
C ILE A 416 11.64 30.71 4.22
N PHE A 417 11.54 29.49 3.66
CA PHE A 417 12.15 29.13 2.37
C PHE A 417 11.15 28.95 1.22
N GLY A 418 9.84 29.05 1.50
CA GLY A 418 8.78 28.96 0.50
C GLY A 418 8.75 27.63 -0.24
N TYR A 419 8.45 27.67 -1.56
CA TYR A 419 8.21 26.48 -2.38
C TYR A 419 9.40 25.49 -2.43
N ILE A 420 10.63 26.01 -2.45
CA ILE A 420 11.82 25.14 -2.63
C ILE A 420 11.93 24.08 -1.54
N ILE A 421 11.57 24.41 -0.30
CA ILE A 421 11.66 23.48 0.82
C ILE A 421 10.56 22.42 0.79
N ILE A 422 9.43 22.68 0.12
CA ILE A 422 8.39 21.68 -0.14
C ILE A 422 8.96 20.50 -0.95
N CYS A 423 9.85 20.79 -1.91
CA CYS A 423 10.51 19.76 -2.70
C CYS A 423 11.38 18.83 -1.86
N PHE A 424 11.82 19.26 -0.69
CA PHE A 424 12.63 18.47 0.25
C PHE A 424 11.82 17.82 1.37
N ALA A 425 10.51 18.04 1.45
CA ALA A 425 9.69 17.49 2.54
C ALA A 425 9.72 15.95 2.60
N SER A 426 9.54 15.29 1.47
CA SER A 426 9.66 13.82 1.38
C SER A 426 11.11 13.34 1.49
N PRO A 427 12.09 13.93 0.79
CA PRO A 427 13.50 13.60 0.98
C PRO A 427 13.99 13.61 2.43
N LEU A 428 13.68 14.67 3.18
CA LEU A 428 14.07 14.78 4.58
C LEU A 428 13.36 13.74 5.46
N ALA A 429 12.08 13.44 5.16
CA ALA A 429 11.34 12.39 5.84
C ALA A 429 11.99 11.01 5.63
N TRP A 430 12.41 10.70 4.40
CA TRP A 430 13.08 9.43 4.10
C TRP A 430 14.44 9.33 4.78
N LEU A 431 15.25 10.38 4.78
CA LEU A 431 16.55 10.39 5.46
C LEU A 431 16.39 10.18 6.97
N LEU A 432 15.40 10.82 7.60
CA LEU A 432 15.17 10.64 9.04
C LEU A 432 14.65 9.23 9.35
N ALA A 433 13.81 8.67 8.49
CA ALA A 433 13.36 7.29 8.61
C ALA A 433 14.54 6.30 8.46
N ASP A 434 15.44 6.52 7.49
CA ASP A 434 16.62 5.67 7.29
C ASP A 434 17.56 5.71 8.46
N ALA A 435 17.78 6.88 9.06
CA ALA A 435 18.61 7.02 10.27
C ALA A 435 18.10 6.16 11.43
N PHE A 436 16.78 5.90 11.48
CA PHE A 436 16.18 4.98 12.45
C PHE A 436 16.19 3.52 11.98
N LEU A 437 15.80 3.27 10.71
CA LEU A 437 15.61 1.92 10.18
C LEU A 437 16.91 1.11 10.08
N ILE A 438 18.02 1.77 9.74
CA ILE A 438 19.31 1.09 9.59
C ILE A 438 19.76 0.46 10.92
N PRO A 439 19.86 1.20 12.05
CA PRO A 439 20.16 0.58 13.34
C PRO A 439 19.12 -0.45 13.77
N ALA A 440 17.82 -0.17 13.56
CA ALA A 440 16.73 -1.07 13.92
C ALA A 440 16.84 -2.43 13.21
N PHE A 441 17.21 -2.45 11.94
CA PHE A 441 17.42 -3.70 11.19
C PHE A 441 18.52 -4.56 11.79
N PHE A 442 19.69 -3.97 12.11
CA PHE A 442 20.79 -4.72 12.72
C PHE A 442 20.43 -5.24 14.12
N TYR A 443 19.67 -4.47 14.89
CA TYR A 443 19.14 -4.90 16.18
C TYR A 443 18.22 -6.12 16.01
N CYS A 444 17.25 -6.07 15.10
CA CYS A 444 16.32 -7.17 14.83
C CYS A 444 17.07 -8.43 14.36
N GLN A 445 18.04 -8.25 13.48
CA GLN A 445 18.86 -9.38 12.98
C GLN A 445 19.64 -10.06 14.11
N LYS A 446 20.27 -9.28 14.98
CA LYS A 446 21.02 -9.81 16.14
C LYS A 446 20.08 -10.57 17.10
N HIS A 447 18.88 -10.04 17.31
CA HIS A 447 17.89 -10.68 18.18
C HIS A 447 17.41 -12.01 17.62
N LEU A 448 17.09 -12.10 16.32
CA LEU A 448 16.75 -13.34 15.65
C LEU A 448 17.85 -14.40 15.72
N LEU A 449 19.12 -13.99 15.58
CA LEU A 449 20.26 -14.91 15.73
C LEU A 449 20.38 -15.44 17.16
N SER A 450 20.13 -14.60 18.17
CA SER A 450 20.17 -15.01 19.57
C SER A 450 19.01 -15.95 19.95
N GLU A 451 17.82 -15.74 19.38
CA GLU A 451 16.68 -16.64 19.58
C GLU A 451 16.94 -18.01 18.96
N LYS A 452 17.52 -18.05 17.76
CA LYS A 452 17.91 -19.30 17.10
C LYS A 452 18.92 -20.07 17.93
N ALA A 453 19.99 -19.42 18.41
CA ALA A 453 21.02 -20.05 19.23
C ALA A 453 20.54 -20.58 20.60
N ARG A 454 19.32 -20.20 21.04
CA ARG A 454 18.67 -20.72 22.23
C ARG A 454 17.77 -21.94 21.96
N MET A 455 17.40 -22.13 20.70
CA MET A 455 16.54 -23.23 20.28
C MET A 455 17.35 -24.44 19.75
N ASP A 456 18.55 -24.19 19.20
CA ASP A 456 19.56 -25.18 18.85
C ASP A 456 20.33 -25.67 20.10
#